data_1a769f1376fc7f81321f8a724ff6bfd6
#
_entry.id   1a769f1376fc7f81321f8a724ff6bfd6
#
_cell.length_a   1.000
_cell.length_b   1.000
_cell.length_c   1.000
_cell.angle_alpha   90.00
_cell.angle_beta   90.00
_cell.angle_gamma   90.00
#
_symmetry.space_group_name_H-M   'P 1'
#
loop_
_entity.id
_entity.type
_entity.pdbx_description
1 polymer ?
#
loop_
_entity_poly.entity_id
_entity_poly.type
_entity_poly.pdbx_seq_one_letter_code
_entity_poly.pdbx_strand_id
1 'polypeptide(L)'
;MKMASPREMLVKFQDLKDEGNTLFKSKAYRCAINTYDNTLQYLCLAIPKNDEDANFMERLGILINLNLTACWFKLKEFKLAK
;
A
#
# COMPACT_ATOMS: atom_id res chain seq x y z
N MET A 1 27.16 0.66 1.47
CA MET A 1 25.76 0.90 1.09
C MET A 1 25.00 1.53 2.24
N LYS A 2 24.45 2.69 2.00
CA LYS A 2 23.64 3.33 3.02
C LYS A 2 22.22 2.76 2.98
N MET A 3 21.76 2.23 4.11
CA MET A 3 20.37 1.87 4.25
C MET A 3 19.55 3.16 4.31
N ALA A 4 18.39 3.15 3.65
CA ALA A 4 17.48 4.29 3.72
C ALA A 4 17.13 4.57 5.17
N SER A 5 17.09 5.84 5.55
CA SER A 5 16.69 6.20 6.91
C SER A 5 15.21 5.84 7.12
N PRO A 6 14.80 5.57 8.38
CA PRO A 6 13.38 5.26 8.64
C PRO A 6 12.43 6.33 8.13
N ARG A 7 12.82 7.60 8.19
CA ARG A 7 12.00 8.69 7.67
C ARG A 7 11.78 8.58 6.17
N GLU A 8 12.85 8.26 5.43
CA GLU A 8 12.78 8.09 3.99
C GLU A 8 11.84 6.93 3.63
N MET A 9 11.91 5.85 4.38
CA MET A 9 11.02 4.72 4.17
C MET A 9 9.56 5.08 4.43
N LEU A 10 9.29 5.83 5.50
CA LEU A 10 7.93 6.25 5.83
C LEU A 10 7.35 7.16 4.75
N VAL A 11 8.15 8.11 4.24
CA VAL A 11 7.74 8.99 3.15
C VAL A 11 7.44 8.15 1.91
N LYS A 12 8.29 7.20 1.61
CA LYS A 12 8.09 6.32 0.45
C LYS A 12 6.80 5.51 0.57
N PHE A 13 6.51 4.97 1.75
CA PHE A 13 5.27 4.24 1.99
C PHE A 13 4.06 5.12 1.76
N GLN A 14 4.12 6.35 2.24
CA GLN A 14 3.02 7.30 2.08
C GLN A 14 2.81 7.66 0.60
N ASP A 15 3.90 7.90 -0.12
CA ASP A 15 3.84 8.16 -1.56
C ASP A 15 3.23 7.00 -2.31
N LEU A 16 3.63 5.78 -1.99
CA LEU A 16 3.08 4.58 -2.63
C LEU A 16 1.60 4.42 -2.34
N LYS A 17 1.20 4.69 -1.10
CA LYS A 17 -0.21 4.63 -0.72
C LYS A 17 -1.02 5.66 -1.52
N ASP A 18 -0.53 6.89 -1.62
CA ASP A 18 -1.18 7.95 -2.38
C ASP A 18 -1.28 7.60 -3.85
N GLU A 19 -0.22 7.04 -4.41
CA GLU A 19 -0.22 6.57 -5.79
C GLU A 19 -1.30 5.51 -6.01
N GLY A 20 -1.36 4.53 -5.12
CA GLY A 20 -2.39 3.50 -5.18
C GLY A 20 -3.79 4.08 -5.11
N ASN A 21 -4.01 5.04 -4.21
CA ASN A 21 -5.29 5.72 -4.07
C ASN A 21 -5.67 6.47 -5.35
N THR A 22 -4.71 7.15 -5.97
CA THR A 22 -4.93 7.87 -7.23
C THR A 22 -5.32 6.89 -8.34
N LEU A 23 -4.61 5.77 -8.43
CA LEU A 23 -4.91 4.73 -9.41
C LEU A 23 -6.31 4.15 -9.18
N PHE A 24 -6.68 3.96 -7.92
CA PHE A 24 -8.01 3.48 -7.56
C PHE A 24 -9.10 4.45 -8.05
N LYS A 25 -8.90 5.75 -7.81
CA LYS A 25 -9.84 6.78 -8.25
C LYS A 25 -9.96 6.83 -9.77
N SER A 26 -8.86 6.55 -10.46
CA SER A 26 -8.83 6.51 -11.93
C SER A 26 -9.38 5.20 -12.50
N LYS A 27 -9.83 4.30 -11.63
CA LYS A 27 -10.34 2.97 -11.99
C LYS A 27 -9.26 2.06 -12.57
N ALA A 28 -8.00 2.40 -12.40
CA ALA A 28 -6.87 1.54 -12.77
C ALA A 28 -6.60 0.53 -11.66
N TYR A 29 -7.56 -0.37 -11.42
CA TYR A 29 -7.53 -1.25 -10.26
C TYR A 29 -6.34 -2.21 -10.27
N ARG A 30 -5.97 -2.73 -11.42
CA ARG A 30 -4.81 -3.63 -11.51
C ARG A 30 -3.52 -2.93 -11.14
N CYS A 31 -3.34 -1.70 -11.60
CA CYS A 31 -2.16 -0.91 -11.24
C CYS A 31 -2.19 -0.57 -9.76
N ALA A 32 -3.36 -0.24 -9.22
CA ALA A 32 -3.50 0.03 -7.79
C ALA A 32 -3.12 -1.21 -6.98
N ILE A 33 -3.57 -2.38 -7.38
CA ILE A 33 -3.22 -3.64 -6.72
C ILE A 33 -1.71 -3.84 -6.71
N ASN A 34 -1.06 -3.65 -7.86
CA ASN A 34 0.40 -3.77 -7.94
C ASN A 34 1.10 -2.81 -6.99
N THR A 35 0.65 -1.57 -6.95
CA THR A 35 1.25 -0.54 -6.09
C THR A 35 1.09 -0.90 -4.61
N TYR A 36 -0.10 -1.32 -4.21
CA TYR A 36 -0.37 -1.73 -2.84
C TYR A 36 0.41 -2.98 -2.46
N ASP A 37 0.49 -3.95 -3.37
CA ASP A 37 1.24 -5.18 -3.13
C ASP A 37 2.72 -4.91 -2.93
N ASN A 38 3.30 -4.05 -3.78
CA ASN A 38 4.69 -3.61 -3.63
C ASN A 38 4.91 -2.92 -2.28
N THR A 39 3.95 -2.10 -1.86
CA THR A 39 4.03 -1.40 -0.58
C THR A 39 4.05 -2.41 0.58
N LEU A 40 3.22 -3.42 0.51
CA LEU A 40 3.20 -4.47 1.54
C LEU A 40 4.53 -5.23 1.59
N GLN A 41 5.15 -5.49 0.45
CA GLN A 41 6.45 -6.14 0.41
C GLN A 41 7.52 -5.28 1.10
N TYR A 42 7.52 -3.98 0.84
CA TYR A 42 8.43 -3.07 1.54
C TYR A 42 8.18 -3.05 3.04
N LEU A 43 6.92 -3.06 3.44
CA LEU A 43 6.55 -3.11 4.87
C LEU A 43 7.09 -4.38 5.54
N CYS A 44 7.01 -5.51 4.85
CA CYS A 44 7.51 -6.78 5.38
C CYS A 44 9.04 -6.75 5.60
N LEU A 45 9.75 -6.00 4.76
CA LEU A 45 11.21 -5.90 4.84
C LEU A 45 11.66 -4.82 5.83
N ALA A 46 10.80 -3.87 6.15
CA ALA A 46 11.13 -2.77 7.04
C ALA A 46 11.08 -3.21 8.50
N ILE A 47 12.08 -2.80 9.27
CA ILE A 47 12.14 -3.10 10.70
C ILE A 47 11.86 -1.82 11.47
N PRO A 48 10.80 -1.77 12.30
CA PRO A 48 10.52 -0.57 13.09
C PRO A 48 11.59 -0.37 14.16
N LYS A 49 11.95 0.88 14.40
CA LYS A 49 12.95 1.22 15.41
C LYS A 49 12.35 1.43 16.80
N ASN A 50 11.07 1.78 16.84
CA ASN A 50 10.37 2.06 18.07
C ASN A 50 8.90 1.72 17.94
N ASP A 51 8.16 1.86 19.02
CA ASP A 51 6.75 1.52 19.06
C ASP A 51 5.91 2.42 18.14
N GLU A 52 6.27 3.68 17.99
CA GLU A 52 5.57 4.60 17.10
C GLU A 52 5.68 4.14 15.64
N ASP A 53 6.88 3.77 15.23
CA ASP A 53 7.10 3.26 13.88
C ASP A 53 6.34 1.96 13.66
N ALA A 54 6.38 1.07 14.64
CA ALA A 54 5.66 -0.20 14.57
C ALA A 54 4.16 0.04 14.42
N ASN A 55 3.59 0.96 15.20
CA ASN A 55 2.17 1.30 15.12
C ASN A 55 1.81 1.90 13.77
N PHE A 56 2.66 2.79 13.25
CA PHE A 56 2.45 3.40 11.94
C PHE A 56 2.42 2.34 10.85
N MET A 57 3.41 1.44 10.87
CA MET A 57 3.52 0.37 9.87
C MET A 57 2.33 -0.58 9.95
N GLU A 58 1.88 -0.91 11.15
CA GLU A 58 0.72 -1.76 11.36
C GLU A 58 -0.54 -1.12 10.77
N ARG A 59 -0.78 0.15 11.08
CA ARG A 59 -1.93 0.88 10.55
C ARG A 59 -1.88 0.98 9.03
N LEU A 60 -0.71 1.29 8.51
CA LEU A 60 -0.53 1.38 7.06
C LEU A 60 -0.81 0.05 6.38
N GLY A 61 -0.32 -1.04 6.96
CA GLY A 61 -0.59 -2.38 6.45
C GLY A 61 -2.08 -2.70 6.42
N ILE A 62 -2.80 -2.34 7.47
CA ILE A 62 -4.25 -2.56 7.55
C ILE A 62 -4.95 -1.75 6.45
N LEU A 63 -4.61 -0.47 6.30
CA LEU A 63 -5.20 0.39 5.28
C LEU A 63 -4.94 -0.16 3.88
N ILE A 64 -3.72 -0.58 3.61
CA ILE A 64 -3.36 -1.13 2.31
C ILE A 64 -4.12 -2.42 2.03
N ASN A 65 -4.24 -3.30 3.02
CA ASN A 65 -5.01 -4.53 2.88
C ASN A 65 -6.48 -4.25 2.59
N LEU A 66 -7.07 -3.27 3.28
CA LEU A 66 -8.45 -2.86 3.03
C LEU A 66 -8.62 -2.34 1.61
N ASN A 67 -7.67 -1.51 1.15
CA ASN A 67 -7.71 -0.97 -0.21
C ASN A 67 -7.51 -2.07 -1.25
N LEU A 68 -6.63 -3.03 -0.98
CA LEU A 68 -6.45 -4.19 -1.85
C LEU A 68 -7.74 -4.99 -1.98
N THR A 69 -8.39 -5.24 -0.87
CA THR A 69 -9.67 -5.94 -0.87
C THR A 69 -10.70 -5.20 -1.70
N ALA A 70 -10.77 -3.87 -1.55
CA ALA A 70 -11.66 -3.04 -2.35
C ALA A 70 -11.34 -3.13 -3.84
N CYS A 71 -10.05 -3.13 -4.21
CA CYS A 71 -9.64 -3.26 -5.60
C CYS A 71 -10.10 -4.59 -6.19
N TRP A 72 -9.87 -5.68 -5.46
CA TRP A 72 -10.29 -7.02 -5.91
C TRP A 72 -11.81 -7.10 -6.06
N PHE A 73 -12.52 -6.49 -5.12
CA PHE A 73 -13.97 -6.46 -5.14
C PHE A 73 -14.47 -5.72 -6.39
N LYS A 74 -13.88 -4.58 -6.71
CA LYS A 74 -14.25 -3.81 -7.90
C LYS A 74 -13.95 -4.55 -9.17
N LEU A 75 -12.81 -5.23 -9.26
CA LEU A 75 -12.48 -6.04 -10.43
C LEU A 75 -13.48 -7.17 -10.63
N LYS A 76 -13.90 -7.79 -9.54
CA LYS A 76 -14.90 -8.86 -9.59
C LYS A 76 -16.24 -8.32 -10.09
N GLU A 77 -16.65 -7.14 -9.62
CA GLU A 77 -17.87 -6.49 -10.09
C GLU A 77 -17.82 -6.24 -11.58
N PHE A 78 -16.67 -5.76 -12.08
CA PHE A 78 -16.51 -5.51 -13.52
C PHE A 78 -16.67 -6.78 -14.33
N LYS A 79 -16.16 -7.90 -13.84
CA LYS A 79 -16.29 -9.18 -14.54
C LYS A 79 -17.72 -9.68 -14.56
N LEU A 80 -18.48 -9.40 -13.50
CA LEU A 80 -19.86 -9.85 -13.37
C LEU A 80 -20.86 -8.93 -14.06
N ALA A 81 -20.49 -7.67 -14.27
CA ALA A 81 -21.36 -6.63 -14.81
C ALA A 81 -21.30 -6.54 -16.34
N LYS A 82 -21.24 -7.64 -17.01
CA LYS A 82 -21.28 -7.64 -18.46
C LYS A 82 -22.69 -7.46 -18.97
#